data_3a451dfeb56f4ba63baf270fddad04c8
#
_entry.id   3a451dfeb56f4ba63baf270fddad04c8
#
_cell.length_a   1.000
_cell.length_b   1.000
_cell.length_c   1.000
_cell.angle_alpha   90.00
_cell.angle_beta   90.00
_cell.angle_gamma   90.00
#
_symmetry.space_group_name_H-M   'P 1'
#
loop_
_entity.id
_entity.type
_entity.pdbx_description
1 polymer ?
#
loop_
_entity_poly.entity_id
_entity_poly.type
_entity_poly.pdbx_seq_one_letter_code
_entity_poly.pdbx_strand_id
1 'polypeptide(L)'
;MNGFTPNNNTNVIRLLSEAIRKCNKSRNRILMGAVVLCILTLTFVFGTAYGKINAEYTKNIRMDGTTASTYIEEGTKQQYEKVCSLGYVKETGRRMKMGEATESGKKESICSIQVLDQTAWEKMMKPAYTGVHGTYPKKQQEIMLPVKTLKKLGIDNPKRGMKIALDISISFFQTEKEEFKLSGWYSAYTCLLYTSPSPRD
;
A
#
# COMPACT_ATOMS: atom_id res chain seq x y z
N MET A 1 65.08 8.74 32.04
CA MET A 1 63.63 8.96 31.75
C MET A 1 63.48 10.22 30.89
N ASN A 2 63.42 10.07 29.57
CA ASN A 2 63.27 11.20 28.65
C ASN A 2 61.80 11.58 28.58
N GLY A 3 61.47 12.70 29.31
CA GLY A 3 60.12 13.25 29.25
C GLY A 3 59.88 13.88 27.88
N PHE A 4 59.02 13.31 27.11
CA PHE A 4 58.46 13.95 25.92
C PHE A 4 57.66 15.17 26.39
N THR A 5 58.19 16.34 26.17
CA THR A 5 57.40 17.59 26.31
C THR A 5 56.37 17.64 25.18
N PRO A 6 55.07 17.72 25.46
CA PRO A 6 54.06 17.83 24.44
C PRO A 6 54.28 19.12 23.60
N ASN A 7 54.47 18.96 22.31
CA ASN A 7 54.65 20.10 21.41
C ASN A 7 53.31 20.82 21.20
N ASN A 8 53.11 21.89 21.96
CA ASN A 8 51.85 22.65 21.97
C ASN A 8 51.89 23.83 20.95
N ASN A 9 52.58 23.65 19.83
CA ASN A 9 52.77 24.70 18.82
C ASN A 9 51.54 24.81 17.87
N THR A 10 50.35 24.95 18.44
CA THR A 10 49.10 25.11 17.70
C THR A 10 49.12 26.34 16.76
N ASN A 11 49.82 27.42 17.14
CA ASN A 11 49.97 28.59 16.32
C ASN A 11 50.82 28.34 15.06
N VAL A 12 51.91 27.56 15.18
CA VAL A 12 52.76 27.20 14.03
C VAL A 12 52.00 26.25 13.10
N ILE A 13 51.26 25.29 13.62
CA ILE A 13 50.41 24.40 12.81
C ILE A 13 49.36 25.20 12.07
N ARG A 14 48.73 26.18 12.71
CA ARG A 14 47.72 27.05 12.08
C ARG A 14 48.33 27.90 10.96
N LEU A 15 49.45 28.55 11.19
CA LEU A 15 50.15 29.34 10.17
C LEU A 15 50.60 28.49 8.99
N LEU A 16 51.14 27.29 9.24
CA LEU A 16 51.53 26.36 8.21
C LEU A 16 50.36 25.90 7.38
N SER A 17 49.24 25.54 8.01
CA SER A 17 48.02 25.11 7.32
C SER A 17 47.40 26.25 6.48
N GLU A 18 47.46 27.49 6.96
CA GLU A 18 47.02 28.65 6.18
C GLU A 18 47.91 28.94 4.96
N ALA A 19 49.24 28.82 5.14
CA ALA A 19 50.20 28.97 4.05
C ALA A 19 50.00 27.88 2.96
N ILE A 20 49.88 26.64 3.36
CA ILE A 20 49.59 25.48 2.45
C ILE A 20 48.25 25.71 1.73
N ARG A 21 47.21 26.18 2.44
CA ARG A 21 45.90 26.46 1.85
C ARG A 21 46.00 27.60 0.80
N LYS A 22 46.75 28.66 1.06
CA LYS A 22 46.94 29.75 0.12
C LYS A 22 47.73 29.31 -1.12
N CYS A 23 48.82 28.58 -0.97
CA CYS A 23 49.63 28.09 -2.07
C CYS A 23 48.90 27.10 -2.99
N ASN A 24 47.99 26.26 -2.42
CA ASN A 24 47.26 25.23 -3.14
C ASN A 24 45.78 25.62 -3.42
N LYS A 25 45.46 26.89 -3.45
CA LYS A 25 44.08 27.40 -3.56
C LYS A 25 43.34 26.85 -4.78
N SER A 26 43.99 26.79 -5.95
CA SER A 26 43.39 26.25 -7.18
C SER A 26 43.12 24.75 -7.07
N ARG A 27 44.12 23.98 -6.61
CA ARG A 27 44.02 22.52 -6.40
C ARG A 27 42.92 22.18 -5.39
N ASN A 28 42.82 22.91 -4.29
CA ASN A 28 41.80 22.71 -3.28
C ASN A 28 40.39 23.00 -3.78
N ARG A 29 40.20 24.00 -4.67
CA ARG A 29 38.90 24.24 -5.31
C ARG A 29 38.48 23.10 -6.23
N ILE A 30 39.42 22.61 -7.02
CA ILE A 30 39.16 21.44 -7.91
C ILE A 30 38.78 20.22 -7.08
N LEU A 31 39.52 19.95 -6.00
CA LEU A 31 39.23 18.85 -5.11
C LEU A 31 37.85 19.00 -4.45
N MET A 32 37.52 20.18 -3.95
CA MET A 32 36.19 20.46 -3.39
C MET A 32 35.09 20.29 -4.42
N GLY A 33 35.31 20.77 -5.65
CA GLY A 33 34.37 20.57 -6.76
C GLY A 33 34.14 19.09 -7.06
N ALA A 34 35.22 18.30 -7.10
CA ALA A 34 35.14 16.85 -7.31
C ALA A 34 34.36 16.14 -6.18
N VAL A 35 34.62 16.51 -4.92
CA VAL A 35 33.88 15.94 -3.77
C VAL A 35 32.40 16.29 -3.83
N VAL A 36 32.08 17.56 -4.13
CA VAL A 36 30.68 17.98 -4.28
C VAL A 36 30.00 17.22 -5.41
N LEU A 37 30.66 17.08 -6.55
CA LEU A 37 30.14 16.31 -7.69
C LEU A 37 29.88 14.85 -7.32
N CYS A 38 30.83 14.19 -6.62
CA CYS A 38 30.64 12.83 -6.13
C CYS A 38 29.44 12.70 -5.20
N ILE A 39 29.28 13.63 -4.26
CA ILE A 39 28.11 13.61 -3.34
C ILE A 39 26.82 13.77 -4.13
N LEU A 40 26.76 14.71 -5.06
CA LEU A 40 25.58 14.96 -5.88
C LEU A 40 25.22 13.72 -6.73
N THR A 41 26.21 13.09 -7.38
CA THR A 41 25.95 11.87 -8.18
C THR A 41 25.47 10.71 -7.33
N LEU A 42 26.07 10.48 -6.16
CA LEU A 42 25.65 9.46 -5.23
C LEU A 42 24.21 9.70 -4.73
N THR A 43 23.93 10.94 -4.34
CA THR A 43 22.57 11.33 -3.86
C THR A 43 21.53 11.12 -4.97
N PHE A 44 21.87 11.48 -6.20
CA PHE A 44 20.99 11.28 -7.34
C PHE A 44 20.73 9.80 -7.63
N VAL A 45 21.80 8.97 -7.66
CA VAL A 45 21.68 7.54 -7.92
C VAL A 45 20.85 6.84 -6.82
N PHE A 46 21.17 7.09 -5.55
CA PHE A 46 20.42 6.49 -4.45
C PHE A 46 18.98 7.00 -4.38
N GLY A 47 18.76 8.29 -4.63
CA GLY A 47 17.42 8.88 -4.66
C GLY A 47 16.55 8.29 -5.76
N THR A 48 17.09 8.14 -6.97
CA THR A 48 16.34 7.53 -8.09
C THR A 48 16.10 6.04 -7.87
N ALA A 49 17.08 5.29 -7.36
CA ALA A 49 16.92 3.87 -7.04
C ALA A 49 15.84 3.65 -5.97
N TYR A 50 15.91 4.41 -4.87
CA TYR A 50 14.90 4.34 -3.81
C TYR A 50 13.51 4.75 -4.30
N GLY A 51 13.42 5.83 -5.08
CA GLY A 51 12.16 6.28 -5.68
C GLY A 51 11.53 5.22 -6.58
N LYS A 52 12.34 4.54 -7.42
CA LYS A 52 11.86 3.46 -8.28
C LYS A 52 11.35 2.26 -7.47
N ILE A 53 12.10 1.81 -6.47
CA ILE A 53 11.69 0.68 -5.61
C ILE A 53 10.36 1.01 -4.91
N ASN A 54 10.24 2.20 -4.34
CA ASN A 54 9.03 2.62 -3.62
C ASN A 54 7.82 2.78 -4.57
N ALA A 55 8.04 3.29 -5.77
CA ALA A 55 7.00 3.41 -6.78
C ALA A 55 6.50 2.04 -7.25
N GLU A 56 7.41 1.09 -7.48
CA GLU A 56 7.07 -0.28 -7.89
C GLU A 56 6.35 -1.03 -6.77
N TYR A 57 6.80 -0.91 -5.53
CA TYR A 57 6.12 -1.45 -4.36
C TYR A 57 4.69 -0.92 -4.22
N THR A 58 4.52 0.40 -4.31
CA THR A 58 3.20 1.04 -4.24
C THR A 58 2.29 0.61 -5.39
N LYS A 59 2.84 0.49 -6.60
CA LYS A 59 2.12 0.01 -7.78
C LYS A 59 1.62 -1.42 -7.56
N ASN A 60 2.46 -2.33 -7.09
CA ASN A 60 2.09 -3.72 -6.85
C ASN A 60 0.98 -3.82 -5.80
N ILE A 61 1.11 -3.16 -4.65
CA ILE A 61 0.06 -3.12 -3.63
C ILE A 61 -1.28 -2.63 -4.20
N ARG A 62 -1.24 -1.60 -5.04
CA ARG A 62 -2.45 -1.06 -5.66
C ARG A 62 -3.03 -1.97 -6.73
N MET A 63 -2.19 -2.69 -7.45
CA MET A 63 -2.62 -3.68 -8.45
C MET A 63 -3.22 -4.92 -7.79
N ASP A 64 -2.59 -5.43 -6.74
CA ASP A 64 -3.07 -6.59 -6.00
C ASP A 64 -4.24 -6.25 -5.07
N GLY A 65 -4.43 -4.97 -4.76
CA GLY A 65 -5.48 -4.49 -3.86
C GLY A 65 -5.26 -4.90 -2.40
N THR A 66 -4.06 -5.34 -2.05
CA THR A 66 -3.71 -5.78 -0.69
C THR A 66 -2.21 -5.62 -0.43
N THR A 67 -1.86 -5.46 0.84
CA THR A 67 -0.47 -5.52 1.32
C THR A 67 -0.09 -6.90 1.83
N ALA A 68 -1.01 -7.87 1.81
CA ALA A 68 -0.73 -9.23 2.23
C ALA A 68 0.28 -9.89 1.29
N SER A 69 1.32 -10.50 1.85
CA SER A 69 2.37 -11.17 1.07
C SER A 69 1.91 -12.48 0.44
N THR A 70 0.90 -13.12 1.03
CA THR A 70 0.34 -14.38 0.55
C THR A 70 -1.08 -14.56 1.07
N TYR A 71 -1.83 -15.44 0.42
CA TYR A 71 -3.17 -15.84 0.85
C TYR A 71 -3.39 -17.32 0.61
N ILE A 72 -4.27 -17.90 1.38
CA ILE A 72 -4.74 -19.28 1.24
C ILE A 72 -6.20 -19.20 0.82
N GLU A 73 -6.51 -19.70 -0.36
CA GLU A 73 -7.89 -19.85 -0.83
C GLU A 73 -8.55 -21.04 -0.15
N GLU A 74 -9.85 -20.90 0.13
CA GLU A 74 -10.67 -21.95 0.76
C GLU A 74 -10.06 -22.51 2.05
N GLY A 75 -9.34 -21.67 2.78
CA GLY A 75 -8.63 -22.06 4.01
C GLY A 75 -9.58 -22.55 5.10
N THR A 76 -9.24 -23.66 5.74
CA THR A 76 -9.97 -24.20 6.88
C THR A 76 -9.60 -23.48 8.18
N LYS A 77 -10.46 -23.59 9.19
CA LYS A 77 -10.18 -23.03 10.53
C LYS A 77 -8.88 -23.59 11.12
N GLN A 78 -8.58 -24.86 10.93
CA GLN A 78 -7.34 -25.49 11.42
C GLN A 78 -6.10 -24.90 10.74
N GLN A 79 -6.17 -24.66 9.43
CA GLN A 79 -5.08 -24.00 8.70
C GLN A 79 -4.86 -22.57 9.20
N TYR A 80 -5.93 -21.82 9.45
CA TYR A 80 -5.84 -20.47 10.01
C TYR A 80 -5.15 -20.49 11.38
N GLU A 81 -5.57 -21.37 12.31
CA GLU A 81 -4.96 -21.50 13.63
C GLU A 81 -3.47 -21.89 13.54
N LYS A 82 -3.14 -22.81 12.62
CA LYS A 82 -1.74 -23.19 12.36
C LYS A 82 -0.92 -22.00 11.84
N VAL A 83 -1.44 -21.22 10.92
CA VAL A 83 -0.75 -20.02 10.40
C VAL A 83 -0.55 -18.99 11.50
N CYS A 84 -1.54 -18.77 12.35
CA CYS A 84 -1.43 -17.85 13.50
C CYS A 84 -0.35 -18.28 14.51
N SER A 85 -0.08 -19.58 14.62
CA SER A 85 0.96 -20.12 15.54
C SER A 85 2.38 -19.98 15.01
N LEU A 86 2.59 -19.60 13.73
CA LEU A 86 3.91 -19.47 13.13
C LEU A 86 4.60 -18.19 13.60
N GLY A 87 5.72 -18.29 14.28
CA GLY A 87 6.43 -17.15 14.88
C GLY A 87 6.96 -16.10 13.91
N TYR A 88 7.03 -16.39 12.62
CA TYR A 88 7.44 -15.46 11.57
C TYR A 88 6.25 -14.74 10.90
N VAL A 89 5.02 -15.16 11.17
CA VAL A 89 3.81 -14.50 10.67
C VAL A 89 3.46 -13.35 11.61
N LYS A 90 3.57 -12.14 11.12
CA LYS A 90 3.30 -10.94 11.94
C LYS A 90 1.81 -10.67 12.10
N GLU A 91 1.05 -10.88 11.06
CA GLU A 91 -0.37 -10.54 11.01
C GLU A 91 -1.14 -11.49 10.10
N THR A 92 -2.32 -11.86 10.53
CA THR A 92 -3.25 -12.70 9.79
C THR A 92 -4.60 -12.00 9.69
N GLY A 93 -5.20 -12.05 8.54
CA GLY A 93 -6.55 -11.52 8.30
C GLY A 93 -7.40 -12.54 7.57
N ARG A 94 -8.70 -12.48 7.79
CA ARG A 94 -9.67 -13.37 7.13
C ARG A 94 -10.54 -12.58 6.15
N ARG A 95 -10.76 -13.19 5.00
CA ARG A 95 -11.67 -12.70 3.96
C ARG A 95 -12.63 -13.83 3.58
N MET A 96 -13.90 -13.52 3.58
CA MET A 96 -14.95 -14.46 3.17
C MET A 96 -15.72 -13.85 2.00
N LYS A 97 -15.84 -14.58 0.89
CA LYS A 97 -16.70 -14.22 -0.22
C LYS A 97 -18.13 -14.65 0.13
N MET A 98 -19.08 -13.70 0.13
CA MET A 98 -20.49 -13.96 0.44
C MET A 98 -21.31 -14.25 -0.80
N GLY A 99 -20.93 -13.66 -1.94
CA GLY A 99 -21.67 -13.80 -3.17
C GLY A 99 -21.30 -12.74 -4.18
N GLU A 100 -22.09 -12.63 -5.23
CA GLU A 100 -21.94 -11.60 -6.25
C GLU A 100 -23.15 -10.69 -6.27
N ALA A 101 -22.92 -9.39 -6.35
CA ALA A 101 -23.97 -8.40 -6.46
C ALA A 101 -24.22 -8.05 -7.92
N THR A 102 -25.48 -7.99 -8.27
CA THR A 102 -25.96 -7.48 -9.55
C THR A 102 -26.84 -6.26 -9.31
N GLU A 103 -26.95 -5.38 -10.31
CA GLU A 103 -27.94 -4.31 -10.27
C GLU A 103 -29.33 -4.90 -10.42
N SER A 104 -30.28 -4.42 -9.63
CA SER A 104 -31.63 -4.96 -9.64
C SER A 104 -32.23 -4.95 -11.06
N GLY A 105 -32.57 -6.12 -11.54
CA GLY A 105 -33.10 -6.33 -12.88
C GLY A 105 -32.07 -6.55 -14.01
N LYS A 106 -30.77 -6.56 -13.69
CA LYS A 106 -29.68 -6.91 -14.64
C LYS A 106 -29.03 -8.22 -14.29
N LYS A 107 -28.55 -8.95 -15.31
CA LYS A 107 -27.89 -10.26 -15.13
C LYS A 107 -26.37 -10.17 -14.93
N GLU A 108 -25.77 -9.01 -15.19
CA GLU A 108 -24.33 -8.86 -15.10
C GLU A 108 -23.90 -8.56 -13.66
N SER A 109 -22.97 -9.36 -13.18
CA SER A 109 -22.33 -9.12 -11.88
C SER A 109 -21.56 -7.79 -11.88
N ILE A 110 -21.85 -6.94 -10.91
CA ILE A 110 -21.19 -5.64 -10.76
C ILE A 110 -19.98 -5.74 -9.86
N CYS A 111 -20.09 -6.50 -8.79
CA CYS A 111 -19.01 -6.70 -7.82
C CYS A 111 -19.22 -7.96 -6.98
N SER A 112 -18.13 -8.48 -6.44
CA SER A 112 -18.15 -9.54 -5.43
C SER A 112 -18.32 -8.93 -4.04
N ILE A 113 -19.26 -9.47 -3.27
CA ILE A 113 -19.48 -9.08 -1.88
C ILE A 113 -18.56 -9.92 -0.99
N GLN A 114 -17.78 -9.23 -0.17
CA GLN A 114 -16.80 -9.84 0.73
C GLN A 114 -16.94 -9.28 2.14
N VAL A 115 -16.76 -10.16 3.11
CA VAL A 115 -16.63 -9.79 4.52
C VAL A 115 -15.18 -9.98 4.94
N LEU A 116 -14.63 -8.93 5.55
CA LEU A 116 -13.26 -8.91 6.05
C LEU A 116 -13.28 -8.80 7.57
N ASP A 117 -12.34 -9.41 8.24
CA ASP A 117 -12.09 -9.06 9.64
C ASP A 117 -11.36 -7.72 9.75
N GLN A 118 -11.25 -7.20 10.96
CA GLN A 118 -10.66 -5.88 11.20
C GLN A 118 -9.20 -5.82 10.75
N THR A 119 -8.43 -6.87 10.95
CA THR A 119 -7.02 -6.93 10.53
C THR A 119 -6.89 -6.92 9.01
N ALA A 120 -7.69 -7.74 8.32
CA ALA A 120 -7.71 -7.77 6.86
C ALA A 120 -8.07 -6.39 6.28
N TRP A 121 -9.07 -5.72 6.85
CA TRP A 121 -9.43 -4.39 6.39
C TRP A 121 -8.37 -3.33 6.69
N GLU A 122 -8.06 -3.10 7.97
CA GLU A 122 -7.24 -1.96 8.39
C GLU A 122 -5.78 -2.07 7.95
N LYS A 123 -5.21 -3.29 7.96
CA LYS A 123 -3.79 -3.50 7.74
C LYS A 123 -3.45 -4.03 6.35
N MET A 124 -4.37 -4.75 5.71
CA MET A 124 -4.08 -5.40 4.43
C MET A 124 -4.75 -4.72 3.24
N MET A 125 -6.04 -4.39 3.33
CA MET A 125 -6.79 -3.87 2.18
C MET A 125 -6.80 -2.34 2.11
N LYS A 126 -7.08 -1.67 3.21
CA LYS A 126 -7.18 -0.21 3.28
C LYS A 126 -5.94 0.53 2.79
N PRO A 127 -4.69 0.09 3.08
CA PRO A 127 -3.49 0.75 2.57
C PRO A 127 -3.34 0.69 1.04
N ALA A 128 -3.99 -0.28 0.38
CA ALA A 128 -3.97 -0.42 -1.07
C ALA A 128 -4.95 0.54 -1.78
N TYR A 129 -5.89 1.12 -1.05
CA TYR A 129 -6.92 1.99 -1.59
C TYR A 129 -6.61 3.47 -1.35
N THR A 130 -7.18 4.32 -2.20
CA THR A 130 -7.09 5.78 -2.05
C THR A 130 -8.48 6.39 -1.90
N GLY A 131 -8.56 7.60 -1.36
CA GLY A 131 -9.84 8.29 -1.22
C GLY A 131 -10.86 7.49 -0.40
N VAL A 132 -10.43 6.87 0.69
CA VAL A 132 -11.31 6.13 1.59
C VAL A 132 -12.14 7.11 2.40
N HIS A 133 -13.45 7.09 2.20
CA HIS A 133 -14.42 7.93 2.89
C HIS A 133 -15.39 7.05 3.67
N GLY A 134 -15.76 7.51 4.86
CA GLY A 134 -16.67 6.78 5.75
C GLY A 134 -15.96 5.73 6.62
N THR A 135 -16.70 4.71 7.02
CA THR A 135 -16.20 3.65 7.92
C THR A 135 -16.49 2.28 7.34
N TYR A 136 -15.64 1.30 7.66
CA TYR A 136 -15.92 -0.08 7.32
C TYR A 136 -17.25 -0.53 7.94
N PRO A 137 -18.08 -1.32 7.23
CA PRO A 137 -19.37 -1.82 7.71
C PRO A 137 -19.24 -2.53 9.05
N LYS A 138 -20.09 -2.15 10.03
CA LYS A 138 -20.11 -2.76 11.37
C LYS A 138 -21.42 -3.48 11.66
N LYS A 139 -22.46 -3.15 10.92
CA LYS A 139 -23.80 -3.70 11.08
C LYS A 139 -24.19 -4.52 9.85
N GLN A 140 -25.07 -5.46 10.04
CA GLN A 140 -25.75 -6.11 8.92
C GLN A 140 -26.46 -5.02 8.10
N GLN A 141 -26.51 -5.22 6.78
CA GLN A 141 -27.07 -4.24 5.83
C GLN A 141 -26.24 -2.95 5.66
N GLU A 142 -25.05 -2.85 6.21
CA GLU A 142 -24.11 -1.80 5.84
C GLU A 142 -23.16 -2.33 4.76
N ILE A 143 -22.86 -1.49 3.76
CA ILE A 143 -21.94 -1.83 2.68
C ILE A 143 -20.96 -0.71 2.40
N MET A 144 -19.76 -1.05 1.99
CA MET A 144 -18.75 -0.12 1.51
C MET A 144 -18.37 -0.50 0.07
N LEU A 145 -18.45 0.45 -0.84
CA LEU A 145 -18.32 0.18 -2.28
C LEU A 145 -17.20 0.99 -2.93
N PRO A 146 -16.52 0.42 -3.94
CA PRO A 146 -15.62 1.19 -4.79
C PRO A 146 -16.39 2.28 -5.56
N VAL A 147 -15.75 3.44 -5.76
CA VAL A 147 -16.31 4.54 -6.56
C VAL A 147 -16.72 4.08 -7.96
N LYS A 148 -15.96 3.17 -8.58
CA LYS A 148 -16.30 2.60 -9.89
C LYS A 148 -17.63 1.84 -9.87
N THR A 149 -17.89 1.08 -8.81
CA THR A 149 -19.16 0.36 -8.64
C THR A 149 -20.32 1.33 -8.44
N LEU A 150 -20.12 2.38 -7.63
CA LEU A 150 -21.13 3.42 -7.45
C LEU A 150 -21.48 4.12 -8.79
N LYS A 151 -20.49 4.43 -9.61
CA LYS A 151 -20.71 4.99 -10.93
C LYS A 151 -21.46 4.04 -11.86
N LYS A 152 -21.19 2.74 -11.83
CA LYS A 152 -21.96 1.74 -12.58
C LYS A 152 -23.41 1.68 -12.14
N LEU A 153 -23.70 1.95 -10.86
CA LEU A 153 -25.04 2.08 -10.30
C LEU A 153 -25.69 3.45 -10.55
N GLY A 154 -25.04 4.34 -11.31
CA GLY A 154 -25.55 5.69 -11.60
C GLY A 154 -25.42 6.67 -10.44
N ILE A 155 -24.60 6.35 -9.43
CA ILE A 155 -24.39 7.17 -8.23
C ILE A 155 -23.10 7.97 -8.38
N ASP A 156 -23.18 9.21 -8.85
CA ASP A 156 -22.01 10.08 -9.02
C ASP A 156 -21.62 10.81 -7.73
N ASN A 157 -22.58 11.13 -6.89
CA ASN A 157 -22.38 11.84 -5.63
C ASN A 157 -22.81 10.98 -4.42
N PRO A 158 -21.98 10.04 -3.99
CA PRO A 158 -22.31 9.16 -2.88
C PRO A 158 -22.41 9.94 -1.56
N LYS A 159 -23.42 9.62 -0.76
CA LYS A 159 -23.59 10.15 0.60
C LYS A 159 -23.66 9.00 1.58
N ARG A 160 -22.99 9.16 2.73
CA ARG A 160 -23.07 8.18 3.81
C ARG A 160 -24.52 8.04 4.27
N GLY A 161 -24.95 6.80 4.42
CA GLY A 161 -26.32 6.48 4.82
C GLY A 161 -27.32 6.35 3.67
N MET A 162 -26.90 6.58 2.42
CA MET A 162 -27.71 6.33 1.23
C MET A 162 -28.09 4.85 1.16
N LYS A 163 -29.34 4.58 0.77
CA LYS A 163 -29.84 3.23 0.55
C LYS A 163 -29.55 2.80 -0.89
N ILE A 164 -29.04 1.58 -1.03
CA ILE A 164 -28.67 0.98 -2.29
C ILE A 164 -29.31 -0.41 -2.36
N ALA A 165 -30.15 -0.64 -3.35
CA ALA A 165 -30.76 -1.93 -3.59
C ALA A 165 -29.85 -2.76 -4.52
N LEU A 166 -29.48 -3.95 -4.09
CA LEU A 166 -28.67 -4.90 -4.84
C LEU A 166 -29.35 -6.26 -4.83
N ASP A 167 -29.25 -6.96 -5.96
CA ASP A 167 -29.62 -8.35 -6.04
C ASP A 167 -28.38 -9.19 -5.74
N ILE A 168 -28.40 -9.99 -4.68
CA ILE A 168 -27.27 -10.82 -4.25
C ILE A 168 -27.48 -12.23 -4.70
N SER A 169 -26.57 -12.75 -5.49
CA SER A 169 -26.52 -14.16 -5.86
C SER A 169 -25.57 -14.90 -4.92
N ILE A 170 -26.13 -15.69 -4.02
CA ILE A 170 -25.39 -16.52 -3.06
C ILE A 170 -25.07 -17.90 -3.68
N SER A 171 -25.91 -18.35 -4.60
CA SER A 171 -25.78 -19.62 -5.33
C SER A 171 -26.36 -19.46 -6.74
N PHE A 172 -26.08 -20.41 -7.63
CA PHE A 172 -26.58 -20.42 -9.01
C PHE A 172 -28.12 -20.29 -9.13
N PHE A 173 -28.85 -20.60 -8.06
CA PHE A 173 -30.32 -20.64 -8.06
C PHE A 173 -30.98 -19.71 -7.07
N GLN A 174 -30.22 -18.96 -6.29
CA GLN A 174 -30.79 -18.14 -5.20
C GLN A 174 -30.28 -16.70 -5.32
N THR A 175 -31.18 -15.84 -5.75
CA THR A 175 -30.96 -14.39 -5.80
C THR A 175 -31.91 -13.73 -4.83
N GLU A 176 -31.38 -13.00 -3.88
CA GLU A 176 -32.14 -12.25 -2.90
C GLU A 176 -31.96 -10.75 -3.14
N LYS A 177 -33.06 -10.02 -3.10
CA LYS A 177 -33.03 -8.54 -3.16
C LYS A 177 -32.81 -8.00 -1.77
N GLU A 178 -31.72 -7.28 -1.60
CA GLU A 178 -31.41 -6.66 -0.33
C GLU A 178 -31.16 -5.15 -0.48
N GLU A 179 -31.58 -4.41 0.53
CA GLU A 179 -31.34 -2.98 0.63
C GLU A 179 -30.21 -2.73 1.63
N PHE A 180 -29.12 -2.15 1.13
CA PHE A 180 -27.95 -1.82 1.94
C PHE A 180 -27.86 -0.33 2.21
N LYS A 181 -27.29 0.01 3.36
CA LYS A 181 -26.93 1.36 3.72
C LYS A 181 -25.45 1.60 3.45
N LEU A 182 -25.14 2.59 2.62
CA LEU A 182 -23.76 2.94 2.29
C LEU A 182 -23.04 3.49 3.52
N SER A 183 -22.07 2.75 4.05
CA SER A 183 -21.23 3.15 5.19
C SER A 183 -20.01 3.95 4.77
N GLY A 184 -19.54 3.75 3.54
CA GLY A 184 -18.39 4.42 2.99
C GLY A 184 -18.11 4.02 1.55
N TRP A 185 -17.10 4.65 0.96
CA TRP A 185 -16.60 4.33 -0.39
C TRP A 185 -15.11 4.57 -0.49
N TYR A 186 -14.49 3.99 -1.50
CA TYR A 186 -13.06 4.07 -1.74
C TYR A 186 -12.74 3.99 -3.22
N SER A 187 -11.55 4.46 -3.59
CA SER A 187 -11.02 4.32 -4.94
C SER A 187 -10.03 3.16 -4.99
N ALA A 188 -10.36 2.14 -5.76
CA ALA A 188 -9.47 1.05 -6.11
C ALA A 188 -8.82 1.34 -7.47
N TYR A 189 -7.54 1.04 -7.62
CA TYR A 189 -6.80 1.27 -8.88
C TYR A 189 -7.17 0.28 -9.96
N THR A 190 -7.42 -0.95 -9.58
CA THR A 190 -8.00 -1.94 -10.45
C THR A 190 -9.46 -2.14 -10.08
N CYS A 191 -10.34 -2.19 -11.07
CA CYS A 191 -11.45 -3.10 -10.92
C CYS A 191 -10.81 -4.47 -10.82
N LEU A 192 -10.71 -5.01 -9.63
CA LEU A 192 -10.61 -6.43 -9.47
C LEU A 192 -11.95 -7.03 -9.92
N LEU A 193 -12.18 -6.97 -11.20
CA LEU A 193 -12.72 -8.09 -11.87
C LEU A 193 -11.67 -9.18 -11.63
N TYR A 194 -11.91 -10.04 -10.68
CA TYR A 194 -11.32 -11.36 -10.70
C TYR A 194 -11.82 -12.03 -11.98
N THR A 195 -11.18 -11.71 -13.09
CA THR A 195 -11.09 -12.67 -14.14
C THR A 195 -10.23 -13.75 -13.53
N SER A 196 -10.88 -14.84 -13.16
CA SER A 196 -10.23 -16.12 -12.99
C SER A 196 -9.12 -16.22 -14.04
N PRO A 197 -7.87 -16.53 -13.68
CA PRO A 197 -6.88 -16.83 -14.69
C PRO A 197 -7.51 -17.89 -15.56
N SER A 198 -7.71 -17.57 -16.83
CA SER A 198 -8.16 -18.53 -17.81
C SER A 198 -7.16 -19.69 -17.77
N PRO A 199 -7.59 -20.92 -17.60
CA PRO A 199 -6.71 -22.04 -17.74
C PRO A 199 -6.37 -22.15 -19.23
N ARG A 200 -5.36 -21.42 -19.64
CA ARG A 200 -4.71 -21.62 -20.92
C ARG A 200 -3.22 -21.49 -20.69
N ASP A 201 -2.67 -22.66 -20.84
CA ASP A 201 -1.28 -23.11 -20.91
C ASP A 201 -0.67 -23.53 -19.60
#